data_340ccfe9eba1124a40214c925f9d33d7
#
_entry.id   340ccfe9eba1124a40214c925f9d33d7
#
_cell.length_a   1.000
_cell.length_b   1.000
_cell.length_c   1.000
_cell.angle_alpha   90.00
_cell.angle_beta   90.00
_cell.angle_gamma   90.00
#
_symmetry.space_group_name_H-M   'P 1'
#
loop_
_entity.id
_entity.type
_entity.pdbx_description
1 polymer ?
#
loop_
_entity_poly.entity_id
_entity_poly.type
_entity_poly.pdbx_seq_one_letter_code
_entity_poly.pdbx_strand_id
1 'polypeptide(L)'
;MQEFQQYIDGAFSDGASQFESLDPATGRPWALMPEARRADVNRAVDAAHHAFHAPEWAGMTASQRGKLLMRLADLVAEHAPRLAALETRDTGKIIRETSAQIAYVAEYYRYYAGLADKIEGAHLPIDKPDMEVWLRREPIGVVAAIVPWNSQLFLSAVKIGPALAAGCTVVLKASEEAPAPLLEFARIFDQAGFPKGVLN
;
A
#
# COMPACT_ATOMS: atom_id res chain seq x y z
N MET A 1 12.11 16.37 -17.34
CA MET A 1 10.95 15.98 -16.54
C MET A 1 11.32 14.74 -15.72
N GLN A 2 10.81 14.57 -14.52
CA GLN A 2 11.01 13.34 -13.74
C GLN A 2 10.08 12.27 -14.30
N GLU A 3 10.55 11.02 -14.40
CA GLU A 3 9.74 9.90 -14.90
C GLU A 3 9.45 8.93 -13.76
N PHE A 4 8.21 8.48 -13.68
CA PHE A 4 7.74 7.50 -12.70
C PHE A 4 7.30 6.21 -13.40
N GLN A 5 7.33 5.11 -12.65
CA GLN A 5 7.01 3.78 -13.16
C GLN A 5 5.92 3.13 -12.31
N GLN A 6 5.05 2.34 -12.92
CA GLN A 6 4.15 1.45 -12.19
C GLN A 6 4.92 0.26 -11.63
N TYR A 7 4.42 -0.31 -10.53
CA TYR A 7 5.01 -1.46 -9.85
C TYR A 7 4.02 -2.62 -9.84
N ILE A 8 4.35 -3.71 -10.52
CA ILE A 8 3.50 -4.90 -10.62
C ILE A 8 4.39 -6.13 -10.51
N ASP A 9 4.02 -7.07 -9.63
CA ASP A 9 4.72 -8.35 -9.40
C ASP A 9 6.22 -8.18 -9.09
N GLY A 10 6.55 -7.18 -8.29
CA GLY A 10 7.94 -6.89 -7.93
C GLY A 10 8.78 -6.29 -9.06
N ALA A 11 8.15 -5.76 -10.11
CA ALA A 11 8.83 -5.15 -11.24
C ALA A 11 8.29 -3.75 -11.56
N PHE A 12 9.22 -2.84 -11.89
CA PHE A 12 8.89 -1.49 -12.37
C PHE A 12 8.79 -1.47 -13.90
N SER A 13 7.80 -0.74 -14.42
CA SER A 13 7.63 -0.56 -15.87
C SER A 13 6.96 0.78 -16.19
N ASP A 14 7.20 1.28 -17.41
CA ASP A 14 6.68 2.57 -17.86
C ASP A 14 5.19 2.53 -18.25
N GLY A 15 4.58 1.34 -18.28
CA GLY A 15 3.21 1.16 -18.77
C GLY A 15 3.13 1.20 -20.29
N ALA A 16 1.90 1.17 -20.81
CA ALA A 16 1.64 1.20 -22.27
C ALA A 16 1.68 2.62 -22.84
N SER A 17 1.44 3.63 -22.03
CA SER A 17 1.47 5.06 -22.34
C SER A 17 1.80 5.85 -21.07
N GLN A 18 2.07 7.13 -21.24
CA GLN A 18 2.38 8.06 -20.15
C GLN A 18 1.53 9.31 -20.29
N PHE A 19 1.30 9.99 -19.17
CA PHE A 19 0.65 11.31 -19.13
C PHE A 19 1.45 12.26 -18.25
N GLU A 20 1.26 13.56 -18.45
CA GLU A 20 1.91 14.62 -17.69
C GLU A 20 1.16 14.88 -16.39
N SER A 21 1.89 14.92 -15.27
CA SER A 21 1.38 15.50 -14.03
C SER A 21 1.75 16.98 -13.98
N LEU A 22 0.76 17.81 -13.58
CA LEU A 22 0.91 19.25 -13.48
C LEU A 22 1.25 19.64 -12.04
N ASP A 23 2.20 20.53 -11.89
CA ASP A 23 2.46 21.21 -10.62
C ASP A 23 1.34 22.28 -10.40
N PRO A 24 0.47 22.12 -9.38
CA PRO A 24 -0.65 23.04 -9.16
C PRO A 24 -0.23 24.49 -8.88
N ALA A 25 0.98 24.71 -8.35
CA ALA A 25 1.48 26.04 -8.04
C ALA A 25 1.88 26.80 -9.31
N THR A 26 2.29 26.11 -10.35
CA THR A 26 2.78 26.73 -11.59
C THR A 26 1.88 26.47 -12.79
N GLY A 27 1.00 25.49 -12.74
CA GLY A 27 0.19 25.02 -13.86
C GLY A 27 1.01 24.37 -14.99
N ARG A 28 2.25 23.95 -14.71
CA ARG A 28 3.15 23.40 -15.72
C ARG A 28 3.42 21.93 -15.47
N PRO A 29 3.62 21.15 -16.55
CA PRO A 29 4.09 19.77 -16.42
C PRO A 29 5.42 19.70 -15.67
N TRP A 30 5.52 18.75 -14.72
CA TRP A 30 6.74 18.55 -13.96
C TRP A 30 7.26 17.09 -14.03
N ALA A 31 6.36 16.14 -14.26
CA ALA A 31 6.68 14.72 -14.32
C ALA A 31 5.85 13.96 -15.34
N LEU A 32 6.36 12.80 -15.78
CA LEU A 32 5.65 11.83 -16.61
C LEU A 32 5.24 10.65 -15.73
N MET A 33 3.97 10.26 -15.82
CA MET A 33 3.34 9.19 -15.06
C MET A 33 2.95 8.04 -15.97
N PRO A 34 3.10 6.78 -15.54
CA PRO A 34 2.64 5.63 -16.30
C PRO A 34 1.11 5.58 -16.34
N GLU A 35 0.53 5.37 -17.50
CA GLU A 35 -0.90 5.15 -17.67
C GLU A 35 -1.17 3.64 -17.70
N ALA A 36 -1.73 3.12 -16.62
CA ALA A 36 -2.14 1.72 -16.53
C ALA A 36 -3.40 1.47 -17.38
N ARG A 37 -3.36 0.43 -18.18
CA ARG A 37 -4.47 -0.03 -19.00
C ARG A 37 -5.08 -1.29 -18.39
N ARG A 38 -6.19 -1.76 -18.96
CA ARG A 38 -6.89 -2.97 -18.51
C ARG A 38 -5.96 -4.18 -18.37
N ALA A 39 -5.00 -4.34 -19.30
CA ALA A 39 -4.03 -5.43 -19.24
C ALA A 39 -3.12 -5.33 -18.02
N ASP A 40 -2.70 -4.12 -17.62
CA ASP A 40 -1.88 -3.89 -16.45
C ASP A 40 -2.66 -4.18 -15.17
N VAL A 41 -3.91 -3.74 -15.09
CA VAL A 41 -4.80 -4.04 -13.96
C VAL A 41 -5.01 -5.55 -13.82
N ASN A 42 -5.26 -6.27 -14.92
CA ASN A 42 -5.38 -7.72 -14.87
C ASN A 42 -4.11 -8.37 -14.35
N ARG A 43 -2.92 -7.98 -14.85
CA ARG A 43 -1.63 -8.48 -14.35
C ARG A 43 -1.44 -8.21 -12.86
N ALA A 44 -1.81 -7.02 -12.39
CA ALA A 44 -1.71 -6.66 -10.98
C ALA A 44 -2.64 -7.53 -10.09
N VAL A 45 -3.86 -7.78 -10.55
CA VAL A 45 -4.82 -8.66 -9.86
C VAL A 45 -4.34 -10.11 -9.86
N ASP A 46 -3.85 -10.61 -11.01
CA ASP A 46 -3.33 -11.97 -11.13
C ASP A 46 -2.09 -12.16 -10.23
N ALA A 47 -1.17 -11.19 -10.20
CA ALA A 47 -0.01 -11.20 -9.32
C ALA A 47 -0.42 -11.21 -7.84
N ALA A 48 -1.36 -10.35 -7.46
CA ALA A 48 -1.87 -10.28 -6.09
C ALA A 48 -2.57 -11.58 -5.67
N HIS A 49 -3.37 -12.17 -6.57
CA HIS A 49 -4.03 -13.45 -6.34
C HIS A 49 -3.03 -14.60 -6.22
N HIS A 50 -2.02 -14.63 -7.09
CA HIS A 50 -0.94 -15.63 -6.99
C HIS A 50 -0.18 -15.49 -5.67
N ALA A 51 0.26 -14.29 -5.31
CA ALA A 51 0.96 -14.03 -4.07
C ALA A 51 0.14 -14.42 -2.82
N PHE A 52 -1.18 -14.18 -2.85
CA PHE A 52 -2.08 -14.54 -1.75
C PHE A 52 -2.04 -16.05 -1.43
N HIS A 53 -1.84 -16.90 -2.42
CA HIS A 53 -1.78 -18.36 -2.27
C HIS A 53 -0.35 -18.90 -2.20
N ALA A 54 0.66 -18.09 -2.52
CA ALA A 54 2.06 -18.50 -2.53
C ALA A 54 2.59 -18.75 -1.10
N PRO A 55 3.39 -19.81 -0.87
CA PRO A 55 3.91 -20.15 0.46
C PRO A 55 4.69 -19.00 1.13
N GLU A 56 5.34 -18.15 0.32
CA GLU A 56 6.14 -17.01 0.76
C GLU A 56 5.31 -15.97 1.52
N TRP A 57 4.02 -15.85 1.21
CA TRP A 57 3.08 -14.94 1.89
C TRP A 57 2.07 -15.71 2.72
N ALA A 58 1.36 -16.68 2.14
CA ALA A 58 0.33 -17.45 2.84
C ALA A 58 0.89 -18.26 4.02
N GLY A 59 2.16 -18.68 3.94
CA GLY A 59 2.85 -19.40 5.01
C GLY A 59 3.41 -18.50 6.13
N MET A 60 3.37 -17.17 5.96
CA MET A 60 3.88 -16.26 7.00
C MET A 60 2.99 -16.24 8.22
N THR A 61 3.62 -16.31 9.39
CA THR A 61 2.94 -16.02 10.65
C THR A 61 2.56 -14.53 10.73
N ALA A 62 1.57 -14.22 11.55
CA ALA A 62 1.16 -12.83 11.78
C ALA A 62 2.31 -11.95 12.28
N SER A 63 3.17 -12.49 13.17
CA SER A 63 4.35 -11.77 13.65
C SER A 63 5.40 -11.51 12.55
N GLN A 64 5.54 -12.39 11.56
CA GLN A 64 6.44 -12.16 10.42
C GLN A 64 5.90 -11.02 9.53
N ARG A 65 4.60 -10.98 9.26
CA ARG A 65 3.97 -9.85 8.55
C ARG A 65 4.12 -8.54 9.33
N GLY A 66 3.96 -8.59 10.66
CA GLY A 66 4.21 -7.44 11.53
C GLY A 66 5.64 -6.89 11.42
N LYS A 67 6.65 -7.78 11.35
CA LYS A 67 8.05 -7.36 11.15
C LYS A 67 8.28 -6.66 9.80
N LEU A 68 7.64 -7.12 8.73
CA LEU A 68 7.72 -6.46 7.42
C LEU A 68 7.06 -5.07 7.45
N LEU A 69 5.89 -4.95 8.09
CA LEU A 69 5.22 -3.67 8.27
C LEU A 69 6.04 -2.70 9.14
N MET A 70 6.73 -3.19 10.18
CA MET A 70 7.63 -2.38 10.99
C MET A 70 8.80 -1.84 10.16
N ARG A 71 9.42 -2.70 9.35
CA ARG A 71 10.49 -2.29 8.43
C ARG A 71 10.00 -1.27 7.40
N LEU A 72 8.79 -1.47 6.86
CA LEU A 72 8.17 -0.48 5.97
C LEU A 72 8.00 0.87 6.66
N ALA A 73 7.53 0.88 7.90
CA ALA A 73 7.37 2.09 8.70
C ALA A 73 8.70 2.84 8.89
N ASP A 74 9.77 2.12 9.19
CA ASP A 74 11.10 2.71 9.36
C ASP A 74 11.62 3.32 8.05
N LEU A 75 11.45 2.63 6.91
CA LEU A 75 11.80 3.16 5.59
C LEU A 75 10.94 4.38 5.20
N VAL A 76 9.65 4.37 5.49
CA VAL A 76 8.78 5.55 5.28
C VAL A 76 9.26 6.74 6.12
N ALA A 77 9.64 6.52 7.38
CA ALA A 77 10.18 7.57 8.24
C ALA A 77 11.51 8.12 7.71
N GLU A 78 12.41 7.25 7.24
CA GLU A 78 13.69 7.63 6.62
C GLU A 78 13.49 8.50 5.39
N HIS A 79 12.53 8.13 4.53
CA HIS A 79 12.24 8.84 3.28
C HIS A 79 11.18 9.95 3.42
N ALA A 80 10.72 10.25 4.63
CA ALA A 80 9.63 11.20 4.88
C ALA A 80 9.86 12.59 4.25
N PRO A 81 11.04 13.22 4.31
CA PRO A 81 11.26 14.52 3.69
C PRO A 81 11.05 14.49 2.15
N ARG A 82 11.52 13.42 1.49
CA ARG A 82 11.35 13.24 0.05
C ARG A 82 9.88 13.01 -0.33
N LEU A 83 9.18 12.13 0.40
CA LEU A 83 7.77 11.85 0.18
C LEU A 83 6.90 13.10 0.40
N ALA A 84 7.18 13.88 1.44
CA ALA A 84 6.47 15.13 1.72
C ALA A 84 6.67 16.17 0.61
N ALA A 85 7.89 16.32 0.10
CA ALA A 85 8.18 17.22 -1.00
C ALA A 85 7.46 16.80 -2.30
N LEU A 86 7.43 15.50 -2.59
CA LEU A 86 6.68 14.96 -3.75
C LEU A 86 5.18 15.20 -3.60
N GLU A 87 4.59 14.91 -2.44
CA GLU A 87 3.16 15.13 -2.20
C GLU A 87 2.80 16.62 -2.25
N THR A 88 3.65 17.49 -1.70
CA THR A 88 3.48 18.94 -1.83
C THR A 88 3.46 19.37 -3.29
N ARG A 89 4.41 18.91 -4.08
CA ARG A 89 4.55 19.31 -5.48
C ARG A 89 3.39 18.83 -6.34
N ASP A 90 2.96 17.60 -6.12
CA ASP A 90 1.96 16.93 -6.96
C ASP A 90 0.53 17.34 -6.58
N THR A 91 0.27 17.64 -5.29
CA THR A 91 -1.07 17.99 -4.79
C THR A 91 -1.31 19.49 -4.57
N GLY A 92 -0.25 20.28 -4.49
CA GLY A 92 -0.33 21.70 -4.09
C GLY A 92 -0.50 21.94 -2.59
N LYS A 93 -0.47 20.91 -1.75
CA LYS A 93 -0.56 21.07 -0.28
C LYS A 93 0.70 21.73 0.26
N ILE A 94 0.57 22.46 1.37
CA ILE A 94 1.71 23.09 2.01
C ILE A 94 2.63 22.06 2.67
N ILE A 95 3.93 22.26 2.55
CA ILE A 95 4.97 21.31 3.03
C ILE A 95 4.86 20.99 4.53
N ARG A 96 4.38 21.92 5.35
CA ARG A 96 4.17 21.69 6.78
C ARG A 96 3.14 20.58 7.04
N GLU A 97 2.06 20.55 6.26
CA GLU A 97 1.02 19.54 6.39
C GLU A 97 1.48 18.19 5.85
N THR A 98 2.09 18.16 4.67
CA THR A 98 2.58 16.92 4.08
C THR A 98 3.66 16.29 4.96
N SER A 99 4.58 17.08 5.52
CA SER A 99 5.60 16.58 6.45
C SER A 99 4.98 15.95 7.70
N ALA A 100 3.99 16.60 8.30
CA ALA A 100 3.29 16.05 9.47
C ALA A 100 2.50 14.78 9.13
N GLN A 101 1.84 14.74 7.97
CA GLN A 101 1.10 13.56 7.52
C GLN A 101 2.01 12.36 7.24
N ILE A 102 3.16 12.57 6.58
CA ILE A 102 4.08 11.47 6.28
C ILE A 102 4.70 10.90 7.57
N ALA A 103 5.03 11.75 8.53
CA ALA A 103 5.47 11.28 9.85
C ALA A 103 4.39 10.39 10.50
N TYR A 104 3.12 10.78 10.40
CA TYR A 104 2.00 9.99 10.91
C TYR A 104 1.77 8.68 10.12
N VAL A 105 2.04 8.65 8.81
CA VAL A 105 1.98 7.43 8.00
C VAL A 105 2.90 6.34 8.55
N ALA A 106 4.13 6.69 8.94
CA ALA A 106 5.06 5.75 9.56
C ALA A 106 4.48 5.18 10.87
N GLU A 107 3.93 6.04 11.74
CA GLU A 107 3.28 5.59 12.98
C GLU A 107 2.06 4.70 12.72
N TYR A 108 1.31 4.98 11.67
CA TYR A 108 0.16 4.17 11.26
C TYR A 108 0.58 2.75 10.87
N TYR A 109 1.67 2.60 10.10
CA TYR A 109 2.22 1.28 9.80
C TYR A 109 2.75 0.58 11.04
N ARG A 110 3.42 1.28 11.97
CA ARG A 110 3.86 0.72 13.27
C ARG A 110 2.70 0.19 14.09
N TYR A 111 1.59 0.94 14.12
CA TYR A 111 0.38 0.51 14.81
C TYR A 111 -0.15 -0.82 14.28
N TYR A 112 -0.32 -0.95 12.95
CA TYR A 112 -0.79 -2.20 12.36
C TYR A 112 0.26 -3.33 12.39
N ALA A 113 1.54 -3.01 12.37
CA ALA A 113 2.59 -3.97 12.64
C ALA A 113 2.44 -4.62 14.02
N GLY A 114 2.16 -3.80 15.04
CA GLY A 114 1.89 -4.26 16.39
C GLY A 114 0.56 -4.99 16.57
N LEU A 115 -0.40 -4.79 15.69
CA LEU A 115 -1.71 -5.46 15.73
C LEU A 115 -1.77 -6.76 14.95
N ALA A 116 -0.80 -7.05 14.07
CA ALA A 116 -0.86 -8.18 13.15
C ALA A 116 -1.09 -9.53 13.86
N ASP A 117 -0.45 -9.75 15.00
CA ASP A 117 -0.57 -10.98 15.81
C ASP A 117 -1.63 -10.89 16.92
N LYS A 118 -2.51 -9.88 16.88
CA LYS A 118 -3.57 -9.64 17.86
C LYS A 118 -4.97 -9.70 17.24
N ILE A 119 -5.07 -10.31 16.08
CA ILE A 119 -6.37 -10.55 15.42
C ILE A 119 -7.01 -11.79 16.05
N GLU A 120 -7.83 -11.54 17.04
CA GLU A 120 -8.48 -12.58 17.84
C GLU A 120 -9.75 -13.13 17.16
N GLY A 121 -10.08 -14.37 17.53
CA GLY A 121 -11.39 -14.97 17.29
C GLY A 121 -12.29 -14.92 18.52
N ALA A 122 -13.29 -15.78 18.57
CA ALA A 122 -14.14 -15.94 19.73
C ALA A 122 -14.63 -17.38 19.85
N HIS A 123 -14.85 -17.83 21.08
CA HIS A 123 -15.67 -19.00 21.39
C HIS A 123 -17.05 -18.50 21.81
N LEU A 124 -18.08 -18.93 21.08
CA LEU A 124 -19.46 -18.46 21.33
C LEU A 124 -20.24 -19.50 22.13
N PRO A 125 -20.91 -19.10 23.23
CA PRO A 125 -21.82 -19.97 23.95
C PRO A 125 -23.05 -20.28 23.08
N ILE A 126 -23.43 -21.56 23.02
CA ILE A 126 -24.65 -21.99 22.38
C ILE A 126 -25.41 -22.95 23.31
N ASP A 127 -26.72 -22.98 23.20
CA ASP A 127 -27.58 -23.84 24.01
C ASP A 127 -27.69 -25.25 23.41
N LYS A 128 -26.52 -25.91 23.24
CA LYS A 128 -26.38 -27.29 22.77
C LYS A 128 -25.18 -27.95 23.44
N PRO A 129 -25.40 -28.99 24.30
CA PRO A 129 -24.32 -29.54 25.14
C PRO A 129 -23.22 -30.30 24.37
N ASP A 130 -23.49 -30.69 23.12
CA ASP A 130 -22.62 -31.49 22.26
C ASP A 130 -22.01 -30.67 21.11
N MET A 131 -22.10 -29.34 21.15
CA MET A 131 -21.58 -28.46 20.13
C MET A 131 -20.69 -27.33 20.70
N GLU A 132 -19.61 -27.01 19.98
CA GLU A 132 -18.78 -25.83 20.20
C GLU A 132 -18.80 -24.94 18.94
N VAL A 133 -18.86 -23.62 19.13
CA VAL A 133 -18.86 -22.65 18.03
C VAL A 133 -17.67 -21.71 18.19
N TRP A 134 -16.78 -21.72 17.20
CA TRP A 134 -15.60 -20.89 17.14
C TRP A 134 -15.71 -19.89 16.01
N LEU A 135 -15.35 -18.64 16.29
CA LEU A 135 -15.16 -17.58 15.30
C LEU A 135 -13.68 -17.47 14.98
N ARG A 136 -13.32 -17.64 13.73
CA ARG A 136 -11.97 -17.43 13.23
C ARG A 136 -11.98 -16.29 12.21
N ARG A 137 -11.03 -15.38 12.32
CA ARG A 137 -10.82 -14.34 11.31
C ARG A 137 -9.76 -14.80 10.32
N GLU A 138 -10.06 -14.68 9.04
CA GLU A 138 -9.18 -15.08 7.94
C GLU A 138 -9.03 -13.93 6.96
N PRO A 139 -7.87 -13.84 6.24
CA PRO A 139 -7.70 -12.84 5.19
C PRO A 139 -8.72 -13.07 4.08
N ILE A 140 -9.32 -11.98 3.57
CA ILE A 140 -10.38 -12.05 2.55
C ILE A 140 -9.84 -12.29 1.14
N GLY A 141 -8.52 -12.12 0.90
CA GLY A 141 -7.90 -12.27 -0.41
C GLY A 141 -7.26 -11.00 -0.93
N VAL A 142 -7.52 -10.68 -2.19
CA VAL A 142 -7.02 -9.47 -2.85
C VAL A 142 -7.89 -8.27 -2.51
N VAL A 143 -7.27 -7.21 -2.02
CA VAL A 143 -7.93 -5.93 -1.69
C VAL A 143 -7.62 -4.89 -2.76
N ALA A 144 -8.65 -4.32 -3.39
CA ALA A 144 -8.51 -3.16 -4.25
C ALA A 144 -8.51 -1.88 -3.39
N ALA A 145 -7.37 -1.22 -3.30
CA ALA A 145 -7.21 0.04 -2.58
C ALA A 145 -7.27 1.21 -3.58
N ILE A 146 -8.42 1.86 -3.69
CA ILE A 146 -8.61 3.03 -4.54
C ILE A 146 -8.52 4.27 -3.66
N VAL A 147 -7.61 5.19 -3.99
CA VAL A 147 -7.34 6.38 -3.19
C VAL A 147 -7.53 7.67 -4.00
N PRO A 148 -8.04 8.74 -3.37
CA PRO A 148 -8.19 10.04 -4.00
C PRO A 148 -6.85 10.79 -4.03
N TRP A 149 -6.84 11.97 -4.69
CA TRP A 149 -5.65 12.79 -4.91
C TRP A 149 -5.15 13.55 -3.67
N ASN A 150 -6.01 13.86 -2.73
CA ASN A 150 -5.76 14.90 -1.71
C ASN A 150 -4.87 14.52 -0.52
N SER A 151 -4.50 13.27 -0.34
CA SER A 151 -3.57 12.76 0.69
C SER A 151 -3.22 11.31 0.37
N GLN A 152 -2.62 11.08 -0.76
CA GLN A 152 -2.48 9.74 -1.31
C GLN A 152 -1.72 8.79 -0.38
N LEU A 153 -0.59 9.23 0.19
CA LEU A 153 0.22 8.39 1.08
C LEU A 153 -0.54 8.02 2.36
N PHE A 154 -1.21 8.99 2.99
CA PHE A 154 -1.97 8.71 4.20
C PHE A 154 -3.18 7.80 3.91
N LEU A 155 -3.96 8.12 2.87
CA LEU A 155 -5.17 7.35 2.53
C LEU A 155 -4.83 5.96 1.97
N SER A 156 -3.66 5.76 1.38
CA SER A 156 -3.16 4.43 1.04
C SER A 156 -2.77 3.63 2.29
N ALA A 157 -2.06 4.25 3.23
CA ALA A 157 -1.66 3.59 4.48
C ALA A 157 -2.86 3.07 5.27
N VAL A 158 -3.96 3.85 5.31
CA VAL A 158 -5.23 3.47 5.96
C VAL A 158 -5.83 2.18 5.38
N LYS A 159 -5.51 1.83 4.14
CA LYS A 159 -5.98 0.61 3.47
C LYS A 159 -4.93 -0.50 3.48
N ILE A 160 -3.68 -0.16 3.16
CA ILE A 160 -2.57 -1.11 3.05
C ILE A 160 -2.20 -1.71 4.42
N GLY A 161 -2.04 -0.87 5.44
CA GLY A 161 -1.63 -1.32 6.78
C GLY A 161 -2.50 -2.45 7.33
N PRO A 162 -3.82 -2.24 7.50
CA PRO A 162 -4.71 -3.27 8.00
C PRO A 162 -4.83 -4.48 7.06
N ALA A 163 -4.84 -4.28 5.72
CA ALA A 163 -4.94 -5.37 4.77
C ALA A 163 -3.74 -6.33 4.87
N LEU A 164 -2.52 -5.80 4.88
CA LEU A 164 -1.30 -6.60 4.99
C LEU A 164 -1.15 -7.22 6.38
N ALA A 165 -1.51 -6.52 7.45
CA ALA A 165 -1.53 -7.09 8.81
C ALA A 165 -2.46 -8.31 8.88
N ALA A 166 -3.63 -8.23 8.27
CA ALA A 166 -4.59 -9.33 8.19
C ALA A 166 -4.14 -10.50 7.29
N GLY A 167 -3.12 -10.30 6.43
CA GLY A 167 -2.62 -11.31 5.49
C GLY A 167 -3.24 -11.25 4.10
N CYS A 168 -3.97 -10.19 3.77
CA CYS A 168 -4.43 -9.91 2.41
C CYS A 168 -3.29 -9.43 1.51
N THR A 169 -3.49 -9.50 0.20
CA THR A 169 -2.66 -8.82 -0.81
C THR A 169 -3.40 -7.60 -1.36
N VAL A 170 -2.69 -6.67 -1.97
CA VAL A 170 -3.26 -5.37 -2.34
C VAL A 170 -2.95 -5.00 -3.79
N VAL A 171 -3.96 -4.51 -4.50
CA VAL A 171 -3.82 -3.73 -5.73
C VAL A 171 -4.19 -2.29 -5.42
N LEU A 172 -3.20 -1.39 -5.52
CA LEU A 172 -3.34 0.03 -5.20
C LEU A 172 -3.53 0.85 -6.46
N LYS A 173 -4.69 1.49 -6.61
CA LYS A 173 -4.96 2.44 -7.67
C LYS A 173 -4.76 3.86 -7.14
N ALA A 174 -3.70 4.53 -7.60
CA ALA A 174 -3.48 5.95 -7.36
C ALA A 174 -4.50 6.81 -8.12
N SER A 175 -4.78 8.02 -7.64
CA SER A 175 -5.47 9.01 -8.46
C SER A 175 -4.55 9.51 -9.58
N GLU A 176 -5.09 9.71 -10.74
CA GLU A 176 -4.41 10.32 -11.89
C GLU A 176 -4.00 11.78 -11.64
N GLU A 177 -4.66 12.46 -10.74
CA GLU A 177 -4.41 13.89 -10.45
C GLU A 177 -3.10 14.15 -9.70
N ALA A 178 -2.59 13.19 -8.90
CA ALA A 178 -1.35 13.38 -8.14
C ALA A 178 -0.69 12.03 -7.77
N PRO A 179 -0.30 11.16 -8.71
CA PRO A 179 0.13 9.80 -8.42
C PRO A 179 1.58 9.66 -7.93
N ALA A 180 2.43 10.68 -8.10
CA ALA A 180 3.86 10.59 -7.86
C ALA A 180 4.25 10.11 -6.46
N PRO A 181 3.60 10.53 -5.36
CA PRO A 181 3.94 10.06 -4.02
C PRO A 181 3.78 8.54 -3.87
N LEU A 182 2.74 7.95 -4.48
CA LEU A 182 2.49 6.52 -4.40
C LEU A 182 3.42 5.70 -5.30
N LEU A 183 3.78 6.22 -6.46
CA LEU A 183 4.78 5.60 -7.33
C LEU A 183 6.17 5.59 -6.69
N GLU A 184 6.52 6.63 -5.95
CA GLU A 184 7.74 6.65 -5.13
C GLU A 184 7.63 5.71 -3.92
N PHE A 185 6.48 5.66 -3.26
CA PHE A 185 6.22 4.72 -2.16
C PHE A 185 6.41 3.26 -2.59
N ALA A 186 6.07 2.90 -3.83
CA ALA A 186 6.30 1.54 -4.34
C ALA A 186 7.78 1.14 -4.29
N ARG A 187 8.72 2.09 -4.50
CA ARG A 187 10.16 1.83 -4.37
C ARG A 187 10.56 1.55 -2.92
N ILE A 188 9.95 2.25 -1.98
CA ILE A 188 10.17 2.06 -0.54
C ILE A 188 9.58 0.71 -0.09
N PHE A 189 8.42 0.35 -0.62
CA PHE A 189 7.77 -0.94 -0.36
C PHE A 189 8.64 -2.11 -0.86
N ASP A 190 9.20 -2.01 -2.05
CA ASP A 190 10.12 -3.01 -2.61
C ASP A 190 11.34 -3.23 -1.70
N GLN A 191 11.93 -2.16 -1.16
CA GLN A 191 13.05 -2.21 -0.22
C GLN A 191 12.67 -2.86 1.14
N ALA A 192 11.41 -2.81 1.52
CA ALA A 192 10.94 -3.41 2.78
C ALA A 192 11.00 -4.95 2.75
N GLY A 193 11.08 -5.56 1.57
CA GLY A 193 11.30 -6.99 1.38
C GLY A 193 10.03 -7.84 1.50
N PHE A 194 8.89 -7.27 1.18
CA PHE A 194 7.66 -8.06 0.99
C PHE A 194 7.81 -8.99 -0.22
N PRO A 195 7.19 -10.18 -0.22
CA PRO A 195 7.15 -11.02 -1.40
C PRO A 195 6.54 -10.31 -2.60
N LYS A 196 6.99 -10.67 -3.79
CA LYS A 196 6.45 -10.14 -5.06
C LYS A 196 4.94 -10.36 -5.14
N GLY A 197 4.22 -9.45 -5.74
CA GLY A 197 2.78 -9.51 -5.90
C GLY A 197 1.95 -9.19 -4.64
N VAL A 198 2.55 -9.04 -3.46
CA VAL A 198 1.82 -8.68 -2.23
C VAL A 198 1.24 -7.27 -2.31
N LEU A 199 1.93 -6.33 -2.94
CA LEU A 199 1.43 -5.02 -3.35
C LEU A 199 1.76 -4.79 -4.83
N ASN A 200 0.77 -4.25 -5.55
CA ASN A 200 0.89 -3.90 -6.96
C ASN A 200 0.30 -2.53 -7.23
#